data_5e0913ad7fe6ed99892fb414cc692978
#
_entry.id   5e0913ad7fe6ed99892fb414cc692978
#
_cell.length_a   1.000
_cell.length_b   1.000
_cell.length_c   1.000
_cell.angle_alpha   90.00
_cell.angle_beta   90.00
_cell.angle_gamma   90.00
#
_symmetry.space_group_name_H-M   'P 1'
#
loop_
_entity.id
_entity.type
_entity.pdbx_description
1 polymer ?
#
loop_
_entity_poly.entity_id
_entity_poly.type
_entity_poly.pdbx_seq_one_letter_code
_entity_poly.pdbx_strand_id
1 'polypeptide(L)'
;SVALYRAGLEQYERGKYANAITAFERLTFDLPTRDTLLPRAHWWLGQARRRNDERLLAAQSFSRIAEQFPNDTLADDAMYMAGLSYREMWRRPTLDPQYGILAQSQFRLVQGVYPQSPFADSALRRLQELDEWFATKDFETAMHYVRRRAYDSSLIYFRAVVTEYPNTDVARRAMLEMVRVFRLPAINYQELAEESCEALRSGFPTDPDVLAAGRRPTSP
;
A
#
# COMPACT_ATOMS: atom_id res chain seq x y z
N SER A 1 2.19 -13.65 35.69
CA SER A 1 2.45 -13.14 34.32
C SER A 1 2.97 -14.25 33.39
N VAL A 2 4.08 -14.94 33.73
CA VAL A 2 4.69 -15.99 32.87
C VAL A 2 3.73 -17.16 32.60
N ALA A 3 2.98 -17.63 33.60
CA ALA A 3 2.00 -18.70 33.42
C ALA A 3 0.88 -18.30 32.44
N LEU A 4 0.38 -17.06 32.55
CA LEU A 4 -0.63 -16.53 31.64
C LEU A 4 -0.10 -16.38 30.22
N TYR A 5 1.15 -15.95 30.05
CA TYR A 5 1.82 -15.87 28.76
C TYR A 5 1.92 -17.24 28.09
N ARG A 6 2.35 -18.28 28.83
CA ARG A 6 2.42 -19.66 28.33
C ARG A 6 1.03 -20.19 27.96
N ALA A 7 0.02 -19.93 28.78
CA ALA A 7 -1.36 -20.32 28.48
C ALA A 7 -1.86 -19.64 27.18
N GLY A 8 -1.56 -18.36 26.98
CA GLY A 8 -1.89 -17.65 25.74
C GLY A 8 -1.25 -18.29 24.50
N LEU A 9 0.05 -18.64 24.59
CA LEU A 9 0.77 -19.33 23.51
C LEU A 9 0.15 -20.68 23.18
N GLU A 10 -0.16 -21.47 24.20
CA GLU A 10 -0.81 -22.78 24.03
C GLU A 10 -2.16 -22.67 23.30
N GLN A 11 -2.98 -21.66 23.66
CA GLN A 11 -4.25 -21.41 22.97
C GLN A 11 -4.00 -20.98 21.51
N TYR A 12 -3.00 -20.15 21.25
CA TYR A 12 -2.64 -19.73 19.90
C TYR A 12 -2.19 -20.92 19.03
N GLU A 13 -1.31 -21.80 19.54
CA GLU A 13 -0.83 -23.00 18.85
C GLU A 13 -1.96 -23.99 18.53
N ARG A 14 -2.96 -24.07 19.42
CA ARG A 14 -4.18 -24.87 19.22
C ARG A 14 -5.19 -24.24 18.25
N GLY A 15 -4.89 -23.07 17.69
CA GLY A 15 -5.80 -22.34 16.81
C GLY A 15 -6.99 -21.68 17.51
N LYS A 16 -7.00 -21.65 18.85
CA LYS A 16 -8.04 -21.00 19.67
C LYS A 16 -7.73 -19.52 19.86
N TYR A 17 -7.74 -18.77 18.76
CA TYR A 17 -7.26 -17.38 18.72
C TYR A 17 -8.03 -16.45 19.66
N ALA A 18 -9.35 -16.59 19.78
CA ALA A 18 -10.15 -15.79 20.73
C ALA A 18 -9.71 -15.97 22.19
N ASN A 19 -9.39 -17.22 22.59
CA ASN A 19 -8.87 -17.48 23.94
C ASN A 19 -7.46 -16.93 24.15
N ALA A 20 -6.61 -17.02 23.10
CA ALA A 20 -5.27 -16.41 23.11
C ALA A 20 -5.36 -14.90 23.25
N ILE A 21 -6.27 -14.23 22.51
CA ILE A 21 -6.53 -12.80 22.62
C ILE A 21 -6.87 -12.43 24.06
N THR A 22 -7.85 -13.10 24.66
CA THR A 22 -8.25 -12.83 26.06
C THR A 22 -7.07 -12.96 27.03
N ALA A 23 -6.23 -14.00 26.88
CA ALA A 23 -5.06 -14.19 27.72
C ALA A 23 -4.02 -13.07 27.54
N PHE A 24 -3.71 -12.69 26.29
CA PHE A 24 -2.73 -11.64 26.01
C PHE A 24 -3.25 -10.23 26.35
N GLU A 25 -4.54 -9.94 26.15
CA GLU A 25 -5.15 -8.67 26.58
C GLU A 25 -5.03 -8.48 28.09
N ARG A 26 -5.40 -9.51 28.85
CA ARG A 26 -5.22 -9.48 30.29
C ARG A 26 -3.76 -9.27 30.67
N LEU A 27 -2.84 -9.96 29.99
CA LEU A 27 -1.42 -9.83 30.25
C LEU A 27 -0.91 -8.42 29.95
N THR A 28 -1.31 -7.81 28.84
CA THR A 28 -0.92 -6.43 28.48
C THR A 28 -1.53 -5.39 29.41
N PHE A 29 -2.66 -5.69 30.05
CA PHE A 29 -3.28 -4.82 31.06
C PHE A 29 -2.59 -4.93 32.42
N ASP A 30 -2.24 -6.15 32.85
CA ASP A 30 -1.70 -6.43 34.18
C ASP A 30 -0.19 -6.11 34.31
N LEU A 31 0.55 -6.08 33.19
CA LEU A 31 2.00 -5.85 33.21
C LEU A 31 2.35 -4.36 33.36
N PRO A 32 3.36 -4.04 34.19
CA PRO A 32 3.94 -2.69 34.23
C PRO A 32 4.50 -2.28 32.87
N THR A 33 4.47 -0.97 32.57
CA THR A 33 4.96 -0.42 31.29
C THR A 33 6.44 -0.67 30.99
N ARG A 34 7.24 -1.02 31.98
CA ARG A 34 8.67 -1.34 31.86
C ARG A 34 8.96 -2.86 31.89
N ASP A 35 7.93 -3.69 31.91
CA ASP A 35 8.13 -5.14 31.94
C ASP A 35 8.64 -5.63 30.59
N THR A 36 9.72 -6.40 30.60
CA THR A 36 10.37 -6.94 29.39
C THR A 36 9.51 -7.96 28.63
N LEU A 37 8.45 -8.46 29.26
CA LEU A 37 7.49 -9.36 28.63
C LEU A 37 6.42 -8.60 27.83
N LEU A 38 6.24 -7.30 28.11
CA LEU A 38 5.15 -6.50 27.52
C LEU A 38 5.24 -6.39 25.98
N PRO A 39 6.42 -6.15 25.34
CA PRO A 39 6.53 -6.18 23.87
C PRO A 39 6.12 -7.53 23.28
N ARG A 40 6.54 -8.63 23.91
CA ARG A 40 6.18 -9.99 23.46
C ARG A 40 4.69 -10.28 23.64
N ALA A 41 4.07 -9.77 24.71
CA ALA A 41 2.63 -9.90 24.92
C ALA A 41 1.84 -9.15 23.85
N HIS A 42 2.23 -7.91 23.50
CA HIS A 42 1.65 -7.16 22.39
C HIS A 42 1.87 -7.85 21.04
N TRP A 43 3.04 -8.44 20.82
CA TRP A 43 3.34 -9.19 19.60
C TRP A 43 2.37 -10.35 19.40
N TRP A 44 2.23 -11.21 20.41
CA TRP A 44 1.34 -12.36 20.31
C TRP A 44 -0.14 -11.98 20.32
N LEU A 45 -0.49 -10.88 20.97
CA LEU A 45 -1.83 -10.30 20.86
C LEU A 45 -2.12 -9.87 19.40
N GLY A 46 -1.18 -9.18 18.78
CA GLY A 46 -1.28 -8.80 17.37
C GLY A 46 -1.40 -10.02 16.44
N GLN A 47 -0.56 -11.04 16.65
CA GLN A 47 -0.63 -12.28 15.88
C GLN A 47 -1.98 -13.02 16.05
N ALA A 48 -2.47 -13.13 17.29
CA ALA A 48 -3.75 -13.78 17.57
C ALA A 48 -4.92 -13.03 16.94
N ARG A 49 -4.95 -11.69 17.04
CA ARG A 49 -5.96 -10.82 16.42
C ARG A 49 -5.93 -10.94 14.90
N ARG A 50 -4.75 -10.97 14.29
CA ARG A 50 -4.61 -11.13 12.85
C ARG A 50 -5.16 -12.47 12.37
N ARG A 51 -4.90 -13.56 13.13
CA ARG A 51 -5.46 -14.89 12.86
C ARG A 51 -6.95 -14.99 13.12
N ASN A 52 -7.49 -14.14 13.99
CA ASN A 52 -8.92 -14.04 14.30
C ASN A 52 -9.67 -13.04 13.38
N ASP A 53 -9.04 -12.59 12.30
CA ASP A 53 -9.58 -11.63 11.33
C ASP A 53 -9.85 -10.21 11.89
N GLU A 54 -9.27 -9.88 13.04
CA GLU A 54 -9.35 -8.57 13.70
C GLU A 54 -8.18 -7.67 13.26
N ARG A 55 -8.06 -7.41 11.94
CA ARG A 55 -6.86 -6.78 11.34
C ARG A 55 -6.57 -5.40 11.87
N LEU A 56 -7.59 -4.58 12.14
CA LEU A 56 -7.40 -3.25 12.71
C LEU A 56 -6.78 -3.31 14.10
N LEU A 57 -7.33 -4.17 14.97
CA LEU A 57 -6.82 -4.35 16.32
C LEU A 57 -5.44 -5.01 16.33
N ALA A 58 -5.15 -5.87 15.36
CA ALA A 58 -3.83 -6.43 15.16
C ALA A 58 -2.81 -5.33 14.82
N ALA A 59 -3.12 -4.46 13.85
CA ALA A 59 -2.26 -3.34 13.48
C ALA A 59 -1.96 -2.45 14.69
N GLN A 60 -2.98 -2.12 15.49
CA GLN A 60 -2.81 -1.33 16.72
C GLN A 60 -1.93 -2.03 17.75
N SER A 61 -2.05 -3.36 17.90
CA SER A 61 -1.22 -4.12 18.82
C SER A 61 0.25 -4.11 18.41
N PHE A 62 0.54 -4.23 17.13
CA PHE A 62 1.88 -4.15 16.58
C PHE A 62 2.45 -2.72 16.67
N SER A 63 1.68 -1.69 16.30
CA SER A 63 2.13 -0.29 16.39
C SER A 63 2.56 0.11 17.79
N ARG A 64 1.86 -0.39 18.83
CA ARG A 64 2.22 -0.11 20.23
C ARG A 64 3.63 -0.58 20.58
N ILE A 65 4.14 -1.65 19.97
CA ILE A 65 5.51 -2.11 20.24
C ILE A 65 6.51 -1.06 19.74
N ALA A 66 6.38 -0.61 18.51
CA ALA A 66 7.27 0.37 17.94
C ALA A 66 7.17 1.74 18.62
N GLU A 67 5.98 2.13 19.10
CA GLU A 67 5.74 3.39 19.80
C GLU A 67 6.28 3.40 21.23
N GLN A 68 6.09 2.33 21.98
CA GLN A 68 6.44 2.25 23.41
C GLN A 68 7.81 1.64 23.63
N PHE A 69 8.29 0.79 22.73
CA PHE A 69 9.54 0.04 22.84
C PHE A 69 10.37 0.14 21.56
N PRO A 70 10.72 1.35 21.09
CA PRO A 70 11.39 1.54 19.78
C PRO A 70 12.78 0.87 19.69
N ASN A 71 13.40 0.55 20.83
CA ASN A 71 14.69 -0.13 20.90
C ASN A 71 14.57 -1.65 21.16
N ASP A 72 13.35 -2.18 21.23
CA ASP A 72 13.14 -3.62 21.35
C ASP A 72 13.41 -4.32 20.02
N THR A 73 13.91 -5.54 20.10
CA THR A 73 14.22 -6.36 18.90
C THR A 73 13.00 -6.72 18.06
N LEU A 74 11.78 -6.52 18.58
CA LEU A 74 10.53 -6.75 17.87
C LEU A 74 9.98 -5.47 17.23
N ALA A 75 10.60 -4.31 17.41
CA ALA A 75 10.00 -3.04 17.00
C ALA A 75 9.87 -2.90 15.48
N ASP A 76 10.90 -3.29 14.74
CA ASP A 76 10.91 -3.27 13.27
C ASP A 76 9.96 -4.33 12.68
N ASP A 77 9.99 -5.55 13.21
CA ASP A 77 9.05 -6.62 12.86
C ASP A 77 7.61 -6.18 13.07
N ALA A 78 7.34 -5.59 14.23
CA ALA A 78 6.01 -5.15 14.61
C ALA A 78 5.50 -4.01 13.70
N MET A 79 6.36 -3.05 13.37
CA MET A 79 6.01 -1.98 12.46
C MET A 79 5.68 -2.51 11.05
N TYR A 80 6.46 -3.46 10.56
CA TYR A 80 6.18 -4.14 9.29
C TYR A 80 4.85 -4.90 9.34
N MET A 81 4.57 -5.63 10.42
CA MET A 81 3.32 -6.37 10.62
C MET A 81 2.10 -5.46 10.76
N ALA A 82 2.26 -4.27 11.36
CA ALA A 82 1.21 -3.25 11.38
C ALA A 82 0.87 -2.80 9.96
N GLY A 83 1.89 -2.50 9.15
CA GLY A 83 1.73 -2.16 7.74
C GLY A 83 0.99 -3.25 6.94
N LEU A 84 1.37 -4.52 7.12
CA LEU A 84 0.68 -5.65 6.47
C LEU A 84 -0.79 -5.74 6.89
N SER A 85 -1.08 -5.57 8.18
CA SER A 85 -2.44 -5.64 8.71
C SER A 85 -3.34 -4.55 8.12
N TYR A 86 -2.84 -3.32 8.01
CA TYR A 86 -3.54 -2.24 7.33
C TYR A 86 -3.70 -2.52 5.83
N ARG A 87 -2.65 -3.00 5.15
CA ARG A 87 -2.70 -3.31 3.72
C ARG A 87 -3.78 -4.35 3.39
N GLU A 88 -3.94 -5.36 4.22
CA GLU A 88 -4.97 -6.41 4.06
C GLU A 88 -6.40 -5.87 4.20
N MET A 89 -6.60 -4.71 4.84
CA MET A 89 -7.91 -4.07 4.96
C MET A 89 -8.31 -3.29 3.70
N TRP A 90 -7.37 -2.83 2.90
CA TRP A 90 -7.66 -2.21 1.61
C TRP A 90 -7.78 -3.29 0.53
N ARG A 91 -9.00 -3.77 0.31
CA ARG A 91 -9.28 -4.97 -0.49
C ARG A 91 -9.26 -4.76 -1.99
N ARG A 92 -9.50 -3.53 -2.47
CA ARG A 92 -9.51 -3.16 -3.90
C ARG A 92 -9.03 -1.72 -4.07
N PRO A 93 -8.26 -1.41 -5.11
CA PRO A 93 -7.78 -0.05 -5.37
C PRO A 93 -8.89 0.99 -5.46
N THR A 94 -10.06 0.62 -6.02
CA THR A 94 -11.20 1.53 -6.22
C THR A 94 -11.95 1.91 -4.94
N LEU A 95 -11.68 1.24 -3.83
CA LEU A 95 -12.27 1.57 -2.53
C LEU A 95 -11.52 2.73 -1.87
N ASP A 96 -12.05 3.16 -0.70
CA ASP A 96 -11.41 4.18 0.14
C ASP A 96 -9.97 3.77 0.47
N PRO A 97 -8.97 4.61 0.16
CA PRO A 97 -7.56 4.29 0.34
C PRO A 97 -7.05 4.49 1.77
N GLN A 98 -7.89 4.83 2.75
CA GLN A 98 -7.47 5.16 4.11
C GLN A 98 -6.52 4.12 4.70
N TYR A 99 -6.84 2.84 4.58
CA TYR A 99 -5.97 1.78 5.09
C TYR A 99 -4.70 1.58 4.25
N GLY A 100 -4.75 1.89 2.96
CA GLY A 100 -3.56 1.95 2.11
C GLY A 100 -2.58 3.05 2.57
N ILE A 101 -3.10 4.23 2.91
CA ILE A 101 -2.31 5.36 3.44
C ILE A 101 -1.67 4.98 4.78
N LEU A 102 -2.42 4.34 5.69
CA LEU A 102 -1.88 3.86 6.96
C LEU A 102 -0.79 2.80 6.75
N ALA A 103 -1.00 1.86 5.83
CA ALA A 103 0.01 0.86 5.48
C ALA A 103 1.28 1.50 4.92
N GLN A 104 1.13 2.47 3.99
CA GLN A 104 2.23 3.22 3.40
C GLN A 104 3.05 3.94 4.48
N SER A 105 2.38 4.57 5.44
CA SER A 105 3.04 5.23 6.57
C SER A 105 3.90 4.24 7.37
N GLN A 106 3.37 3.07 7.72
CA GLN A 106 4.11 2.07 8.49
C GLN A 106 5.33 1.55 7.70
N PHE A 107 5.19 1.24 6.41
CA PHE A 107 6.33 0.76 5.62
C PHE A 107 7.40 1.84 5.41
N ARG A 108 7.03 3.12 5.26
CA ARG A 108 7.98 4.23 5.22
C ARG A 108 8.74 4.38 6.54
N LEU A 109 8.06 4.18 7.68
CA LEU A 109 8.70 4.21 8.99
C LEU A 109 9.71 3.04 9.15
N VAL A 110 9.40 1.83 8.65
CA VAL A 110 10.38 0.72 8.64
C VAL A 110 11.66 1.16 7.93
N GLN A 111 11.56 1.79 6.76
CA GLN A 111 12.72 2.25 6.00
C GLN A 111 13.47 3.42 6.65
N GLY A 112 12.73 4.37 7.22
CA GLY A 112 13.32 5.58 7.80
C GLY A 112 13.90 5.37 9.18
N VAL A 113 13.28 4.55 10.02
CA VAL A 113 13.69 4.33 11.42
C VAL A 113 14.58 3.09 11.58
N TYR A 114 14.32 2.05 10.79
CA TYR A 114 15.03 0.77 10.86
C TYR A 114 15.63 0.37 9.49
N PRO A 115 16.52 1.18 8.91
CA PRO A 115 17.06 0.92 7.56
C PRO A 115 17.91 -0.35 7.47
N GLN A 116 18.40 -0.87 8.62
CA GLN A 116 19.16 -2.12 8.72
C GLN A 116 18.27 -3.33 9.04
N SER A 117 16.96 -3.14 9.14
CA SER A 117 16.00 -4.21 9.37
C SER A 117 16.02 -5.21 8.21
N PRO A 118 15.91 -6.53 8.48
CA PRO A 118 15.70 -7.51 7.42
C PRO A 118 14.39 -7.30 6.65
N PHE A 119 13.47 -6.48 7.18
CA PHE A 119 12.22 -6.11 6.52
C PHE A 119 12.30 -4.85 5.65
N ALA A 120 13.43 -4.11 5.63
CA ALA A 120 13.55 -2.87 4.85
C ALA A 120 13.26 -3.11 3.36
N ASP A 121 13.88 -4.12 2.74
CA ASP A 121 13.63 -4.46 1.34
C ASP A 121 12.19 -4.95 1.10
N SER A 122 11.63 -5.67 2.06
CA SER A 122 10.24 -6.12 1.98
C SER A 122 9.26 -4.94 2.09
N ALA A 123 9.55 -3.96 2.97
CA ALA A 123 8.78 -2.74 3.08
C ALA A 123 8.83 -1.92 1.78
N LEU A 124 10.01 -1.83 1.14
CA LEU A 124 10.15 -1.16 -0.16
C LEU A 124 9.26 -1.81 -1.23
N ARG A 125 9.29 -3.14 -1.34
CA ARG A 125 8.40 -3.85 -2.27
C ARG A 125 6.92 -3.59 -1.98
N ARG A 126 6.52 -3.54 -0.70
CA ARG A 126 5.13 -3.20 -0.32
C ARG A 126 4.76 -1.77 -0.65
N LEU A 127 5.68 -0.83 -0.55
CA LEU A 127 5.48 0.55 -1.00
C LEU A 127 5.24 0.62 -2.51
N GLN A 128 6.03 -0.09 -3.32
CA GLN A 128 5.84 -0.18 -4.76
C GLN A 128 4.48 -0.79 -5.13
N GLU A 129 4.05 -1.86 -4.44
CA GLU A 129 2.72 -2.45 -4.62
C GLU A 129 1.60 -1.45 -4.26
N LEU A 130 1.78 -0.65 -3.23
CA LEU A 130 0.81 0.38 -2.84
C LEU A 130 0.76 1.52 -3.86
N ASP A 131 1.90 1.94 -4.41
CA ASP A 131 1.95 2.96 -5.46
C ASP A 131 1.16 2.50 -6.70
N GLU A 132 1.28 1.22 -7.12
CA GLU A 132 0.43 0.64 -8.17
C GLU A 132 -1.07 0.69 -7.82
N TRP A 133 -1.43 0.48 -6.56
CA TRP A 133 -2.82 0.52 -6.13
C TRP A 133 -3.38 1.93 -6.08
N PHE A 134 -2.62 2.91 -5.59
CA PHE A 134 -3.01 4.33 -5.62
C PHE A 134 -3.12 4.83 -7.06
N ALA A 135 -2.12 4.53 -7.90
CA ALA A 135 -2.14 4.83 -9.31
C ALA A 135 -3.39 4.24 -10.02
N THR A 136 -3.73 2.97 -9.71
CA THR A 136 -4.92 2.31 -10.26
C THR A 136 -6.20 3.04 -9.85
N LYS A 137 -6.32 3.50 -8.61
CA LYS A 137 -7.48 4.25 -8.13
C LYS A 137 -7.70 5.52 -8.95
N ASP A 138 -6.65 6.30 -9.15
CA ASP A 138 -6.72 7.57 -9.86
C ASP A 138 -6.92 7.34 -11.37
N PHE A 139 -6.30 6.30 -11.92
CA PHE A 139 -6.52 5.87 -13.31
C PHE A 139 -7.98 5.48 -13.57
N GLU A 140 -8.61 4.69 -12.70
CA GLU A 140 -10.01 4.31 -12.84
C GLU A 140 -10.94 5.53 -12.71
N THR A 141 -10.58 6.49 -11.88
CA THR A 141 -11.28 7.78 -11.78
C THR A 141 -11.15 8.55 -13.11
N ALA A 142 -9.96 8.64 -13.69
CA ALA A 142 -9.75 9.25 -14.98
C ALA A 142 -10.59 8.58 -16.08
N MET A 143 -10.58 7.25 -16.12
CA MET A 143 -11.36 6.46 -17.09
C MET A 143 -12.88 6.67 -16.91
N HIS A 144 -13.35 6.87 -15.67
CA HIS A 144 -14.74 7.25 -15.44
C HIS A 144 -15.09 8.58 -16.12
N TYR A 145 -14.21 9.58 -16.05
CA TYR A 145 -14.40 10.87 -16.74
C TYR A 145 -14.29 10.73 -18.27
N VAL A 146 -13.41 9.90 -18.79
CA VAL A 146 -13.34 9.58 -20.24
C VAL A 146 -14.69 9.04 -20.72
N ARG A 147 -15.28 8.07 -20.03
CA ARG A 147 -16.60 7.49 -20.38
C ARG A 147 -17.71 8.54 -20.38
N ARG A 148 -17.60 9.57 -19.55
CA ARG A 148 -18.54 10.70 -19.49
C ARG A 148 -18.21 11.83 -20.47
N ARG A 149 -17.17 11.68 -21.27
CA ARG A 149 -16.65 12.73 -22.19
C ARG A 149 -16.21 14.02 -21.48
N ALA A 150 -15.94 13.96 -20.18
CA ALA A 150 -15.37 15.04 -19.39
C ALA A 150 -13.83 14.98 -19.48
N TYR A 151 -13.32 15.25 -20.67
CA TYR A 151 -11.91 14.99 -21.01
C TYR A 151 -10.94 15.84 -20.18
N ASP A 152 -11.23 17.10 -19.90
CA ASP A 152 -10.39 17.96 -19.07
C ASP A 152 -10.22 17.36 -17.67
N SER A 153 -11.31 16.90 -17.07
CA SER A 153 -11.27 16.22 -15.78
C SER A 153 -10.45 14.93 -15.85
N SER A 154 -10.59 14.14 -16.92
CA SER A 154 -9.80 12.91 -17.07
C SER A 154 -8.30 13.18 -17.15
N LEU A 155 -7.90 14.24 -17.87
CA LEU A 155 -6.50 14.64 -18.00
C LEU A 155 -5.89 15.07 -16.68
N ILE A 156 -6.66 15.70 -15.78
CA ILE A 156 -6.19 16.04 -14.42
C ILE A 156 -5.77 14.77 -13.67
N TYR A 157 -6.64 13.75 -13.65
CA TYR A 157 -6.34 12.50 -12.95
C TYR A 157 -5.24 11.68 -13.63
N PHE A 158 -5.20 11.61 -14.96
CA PHE A 158 -4.09 10.94 -15.65
C PHE A 158 -2.75 11.62 -15.37
N ARG A 159 -2.70 12.95 -15.37
CA ARG A 159 -1.47 13.69 -15.00
C ARG A 159 -1.05 13.42 -13.56
N ALA A 160 -2.00 13.38 -12.62
CA ALA A 160 -1.70 13.01 -11.23
C ALA A 160 -1.04 11.62 -11.16
N VAL A 161 -1.59 10.62 -11.86
CA VAL A 161 -0.99 9.27 -11.93
C VAL A 161 0.45 9.32 -12.41
N VAL A 162 0.72 10.02 -13.52
CA VAL A 162 2.06 10.08 -14.11
C VAL A 162 3.05 10.85 -13.21
N THR A 163 2.57 11.87 -12.51
CA THR A 163 3.44 12.73 -11.67
C THR A 163 3.71 12.11 -10.30
N GLU A 164 2.69 11.51 -9.67
CA GLU A 164 2.79 11.01 -8.30
C GLU A 164 3.33 9.57 -8.26
N TYR A 165 3.06 8.77 -9.31
CA TYR A 165 3.43 7.35 -9.38
C TYR A 165 4.21 7.00 -10.67
N PRO A 166 5.29 7.73 -11.02
CA PRO A 166 5.96 7.62 -12.32
C PRO A 166 6.56 6.24 -12.61
N ASN A 167 6.85 5.46 -11.57
CA ASN A 167 7.51 4.16 -11.69
C ASN A 167 6.52 2.98 -11.74
N THR A 168 5.23 3.25 -11.97
CA THR A 168 4.18 2.23 -12.02
C THR A 168 3.84 1.87 -13.47
N ASP A 169 3.38 0.63 -13.71
CA ASP A 169 2.81 0.25 -15.03
C ASP A 169 1.56 1.09 -15.35
N VAL A 170 0.82 1.45 -14.32
CA VAL A 170 -0.38 2.30 -14.46
C VAL A 170 -0.02 3.69 -14.99
N ALA A 171 1.13 4.28 -14.62
CA ALA A 171 1.57 5.56 -15.16
C ALA A 171 1.81 5.48 -16.68
N ARG A 172 2.46 4.42 -17.15
CA ARG A 172 2.63 4.15 -18.59
C ARG A 172 1.27 4.07 -19.30
N ARG A 173 0.32 3.34 -18.72
CA ARG A 173 -1.05 3.24 -19.27
C ARG A 173 -1.77 4.59 -19.26
N ALA A 174 -1.61 5.39 -18.22
CA ALA A 174 -2.18 6.73 -18.14
C ALA A 174 -1.64 7.64 -19.24
N MET A 175 -0.34 7.61 -19.51
CA MET A 175 0.24 8.36 -20.64
C MET A 175 -0.32 7.93 -21.98
N LEU A 176 -0.52 6.63 -22.22
CA LEU A 176 -1.16 6.13 -23.44
C LEU A 176 -2.60 6.64 -23.60
N GLU A 177 -3.38 6.64 -22.51
CA GLU A 177 -4.75 7.18 -22.54
C GLU A 177 -4.75 8.71 -22.74
N MET A 178 -3.79 9.44 -22.16
CA MET A 178 -3.63 10.89 -22.43
C MET A 178 -3.39 11.15 -23.92
N VAL A 179 -2.52 10.39 -24.57
CA VAL A 179 -2.29 10.49 -26.03
C VAL A 179 -3.59 10.28 -26.82
N ARG A 180 -4.39 9.29 -26.42
CA ARG A 180 -5.70 9.01 -27.05
C ARG A 180 -6.65 10.19 -26.88
N VAL A 181 -6.75 10.74 -25.67
CA VAL A 181 -7.63 11.89 -25.37
C VAL A 181 -7.17 13.13 -26.11
N PHE A 182 -5.88 13.44 -26.16
CA PHE A 182 -5.33 14.59 -26.90
C PHE A 182 -5.64 14.55 -28.39
N ARG A 183 -5.70 13.35 -28.98
CA ARG A 183 -6.01 13.15 -30.41
C ARG A 183 -7.51 13.17 -30.76
N LEU A 184 -8.39 13.19 -29.75
CA LEU A 184 -9.82 13.26 -30.02
C LEU A 184 -10.16 14.55 -30.79
N PRO A 185 -11.03 14.50 -31.83
CA PRO A 185 -11.41 15.70 -32.57
C PRO A 185 -11.98 16.85 -31.73
N ALA A 186 -12.62 16.48 -30.59
CA ALA A 186 -13.17 17.46 -29.65
C ALA A 186 -12.10 18.20 -28.82
N ILE A 187 -10.89 17.64 -28.69
CA ILE A 187 -9.78 18.18 -27.89
C ILE A 187 -8.69 18.73 -28.82
N ASN A 188 -8.23 17.91 -29.79
CA ASN A 188 -7.27 18.24 -30.83
C ASN A 188 -5.95 18.90 -30.34
N TYR A 189 -5.39 18.39 -29.26
CA TYR A 189 -4.09 18.86 -28.71
C TYR A 189 -2.95 18.03 -29.32
N GLN A 190 -2.66 18.25 -30.62
CA GLN A 190 -1.70 17.43 -31.37
C GLN A 190 -0.25 17.56 -30.83
N GLU A 191 0.17 18.75 -30.44
CA GLU A 191 1.51 18.98 -29.87
C GLU A 191 1.73 18.18 -28.57
N LEU A 192 0.76 18.23 -27.65
CA LEU A 192 0.80 17.45 -26.41
C LEU A 192 0.74 15.94 -26.65
N ALA A 193 0.04 15.51 -27.67
CA ALA A 193 0.02 14.11 -28.07
C ALA A 193 1.38 13.64 -28.59
N GLU A 194 2.05 14.46 -29.40
CA GLU A 194 3.38 14.16 -29.94
C GLU A 194 4.45 14.15 -28.83
N GLU A 195 4.45 15.15 -27.96
CA GLU A 195 5.33 15.23 -26.79
C GLU A 195 5.17 14.00 -25.88
N SER A 196 3.93 13.64 -25.54
CA SER A 196 3.64 12.44 -24.74
C SER A 196 4.08 11.15 -25.42
N CYS A 197 3.92 11.04 -26.74
CA CYS A 197 4.41 9.89 -27.50
C CYS A 197 5.94 9.81 -27.51
N GLU A 198 6.64 10.92 -27.57
CA GLU A 198 8.10 10.96 -27.54
C GLU A 198 8.63 10.53 -26.16
N ALA A 199 8.02 11.05 -25.09
CA ALA A 199 8.34 10.64 -23.70
C ALA A 199 8.10 9.12 -23.51
N LEU A 200 6.98 8.59 -24.00
CA LEU A 200 6.68 7.16 -23.96
C LEU A 200 7.71 6.32 -24.72
N ARG A 201 8.11 6.73 -25.93
CA ARG A 201 9.12 6.00 -26.71
C ARG A 201 10.50 6.03 -26.05
N SER A 202 10.84 7.14 -25.42
CA SER A 202 12.10 7.25 -24.67
C SER A 202 12.15 6.31 -23.46
N GLY A 203 11.03 6.23 -22.73
CA GLY A 203 10.93 5.37 -21.54
C GLY A 203 10.67 3.89 -21.86
N PHE A 204 9.95 3.60 -22.94
CA PHE A 204 9.47 2.25 -23.30
C PHE A 204 9.68 1.94 -24.79
N PRO A 205 10.94 1.91 -25.28
CA PRO A 205 11.23 1.85 -26.72
C PRO A 205 10.79 0.56 -27.42
N THR A 206 10.59 -0.51 -26.68
CA THR A 206 10.21 -1.83 -27.22
C THR A 206 8.75 -2.20 -26.92
N ASP A 207 8.00 -1.35 -26.24
CA ASP A 207 6.61 -1.61 -25.88
C ASP A 207 5.71 -1.55 -27.11
N PRO A 208 4.94 -2.62 -27.44
CA PRO A 208 4.10 -2.67 -28.62
C PRO A 208 2.98 -1.63 -28.62
N ASP A 209 2.40 -1.31 -27.45
CA ASP A 209 1.34 -0.31 -27.33
C ASP A 209 1.87 1.09 -27.57
N VAL A 210 3.09 1.37 -27.07
CA VAL A 210 3.79 2.64 -27.29
C VAL A 210 4.15 2.80 -28.78
N LEU A 211 4.65 1.74 -29.41
CA LEU A 211 4.95 1.74 -30.85
C LEU A 211 3.68 1.94 -31.70
N ALA A 212 2.58 1.34 -31.29
CA ALA A 212 1.28 1.52 -31.96
C ALA A 212 0.75 2.95 -31.78
N ALA A 213 0.82 3.51 -30.57
CA ALA A 213 0.41 4.89 -30.29
C ALA A 213 1.21 5.93 -31.05
N GLY A 214 2.46 5.63 -31.38
CA GLY A 214 3.32 6.50 -32.19
C GLY A 214 2.99 6.56 -33.68
N ARG A 215 2.17 5.65 -34.18
CA ARG A 215 1.70 5.69 -35.56
C ARG A 215 0.59 6.72 -35.66
N ARG A 216 0.74 7.72 -36.56
CA ARG A 216 -0.37 8.61 -36.89
C ARG A 216 -1.49 7.75 -37.49
N PRO A 217 -2.78 7.98 -37.14
CA PRO A 217 -3.85 7.39 -37.91
C PRO A 217 -3.67 7.83 -39.36
N THR A 218 -3.49 6.86 -40.25
CA THR A 218 -3.53 7.14 -41.69
C THR A 218 -4.90 7.74 -41.99
N SER A 219 -4.92 9.02 -42.37
CA SER A 219 -6.14 9.68 -42.84
C SER A 219 -6.77 8.85 -43.95
N PRO A 220 -8.08 8.64 -43.94
CA PRO A 220 -8.77 7.97 -44.99
C PRO A 220 -8.68 8.73 -46.30
#